data_94fe30115a7b4739334f3751207589fa
#
_entry.id   94fe30115a7b4739334f3751207589fa
#
_cell.length_a   1.000
_cell.length_b   1.000
_cell.length_c   1.000
_cell.angle_alpha   90.00
_cell.angle_beta   90.00
_cell.angle_gamma   90.00
#
_symmetry.space_group_name_H-M   'P 1'
#
loop_
_entity.id
_entity.type
_entity.pdbx_description
1 polymer ?
#
loop_
_entity_poly.entity_id
_entity_poly.type
_entity_poly.pdbx_seq_one_letter_code
_entity_poly.pdbx_strand_id
1 'polypeptide(L)'
;MANICTTTIYVEGEKESVEKLNTLFDETISNKNNLNDKVNDNNTWIGNLLLNKGLFPYKYDTHRAFVCEYGEENDTTFYVLMESAWDEKMEAMDAVFDSVDKNMKPYYFAEECAMEYYVSNDIENKYFGDYYVDWFEEDYDLAVSSGELKRCRELVGDETFYTAKELRSSLAKLLHDPFTKLDKLIEKINDREEYNPEKTGISLGIHKIKKVTK
;
A
#
# COMPACT_ATOMS: atom_id res chain seq x y z
N MET A 1 8.48 -17.67 9.87
CA MET A 1 8.19 -16.97 8.59
C MET A 1 8.64 -15.53 8.76
N ALA A 2 9.20 -14.90 7.74
CA ALA A 2 9.44 -13.47 7.84
C ALA A 2 8.12 -12.75 7.59
N ASN A 3 7.91 -11.69 8.34
CA ASN A 3 6.79 -10.81 8.11
C ASN A 3 6.96 -10.12 6.76
N ILE A 4 5.90 -10.04 5.98
CA ILE A 4 5.89 -9.41 4.67
C ILE A 4 5.29 -8.02 4.83
N CYS A 5 6.08 -7.02 4.42
CA CYS A 5 5.63 -5.64 4.30
C CYS A 5 5.23 -5.40 2.85
N THR A 6 3.99 -5.03 2.61
CA THR A 6 3.49 -4.60 1.31
C THR A 6 3.62 -3.09 1.20
N THR A 7 4.19 -2.59 0.10
CA THR A 7 4.38 -1.15 -0.11
C THR A 7 3.80 -0.75 -1.46
N THR A 8 2.85 0.17 -1.41
CA THR A 8 2.28 0.85 -2.59
C THR A 8 2.95 2.19 -2.75
N ILE A 9 3.43 2.49 -3.96
CA ILE A 9 4.17 3.71 -4.27
C ILE A 9 3.56 4.38 -5.49
N TYR A 10 3.27 5.67 -5.39
CA TYR A 10 2.99 6.56 -6.52
C TYR A 10 4.15 7.54 -6.66
N VAL A 11 4.72 7.62 -7.86
CA VAL A 11 5.87 8.49 -8.14
C VAL A 11 5.47 9.53 -9.15
N GLU A 12 5.46 10.79 -8.76
CA GLU A 12 5.17 11.91 -9.66
C GLU A 12 6.45 12.42 -10.32
N GLY A 13 6.33 12.78 -11.59
CA GLY A 13 7.42 13.37 -12.37
C GLY A 13 6.90 13.97 -13.67
N GLU A 14 7.82 14.61 -14.40
CA GLU A 14 7.54 15.00 -15.78
C GLU A 14 7.29 13.77 -16.65
N LYS A 15 6.48 13.90 -17.71
CA LYS A 15 6.11 12.80 -18.61
C LYS A 15 7.33 12.00 -19.10
N GLU A 16 8.38 12.69 -19.55
CA GLU A 16 9.61 12.02 -20.00
C GLU A 16 10.31 11.21 -18.89
N SER A 17 10.21 11.65 -17.64
CA SER A 17 10.80 10.95 -16.49
C SER A 17 9.99 9.70 -16.15
N VAL A 18 8.67 9.77 -16.23
CA VAL A 18 7.75 8.63 -16.07
C VAL A 18 7.98 7.58 -17.16
N GLU A 19 8.08 7.99 -18.44
CA GLU A 19 8.40 7.08 -19.57
C GLU A 19 9.77 6.40 -19.39
N LYS A 20 10.80 7.14 -18.92
CA LYS A 20 12.13 6.55 -18.64
C LYS A 20 12.07 5.57 -17.48
N LEU A 21 11.28 5.87 -16.45
CA LEU A 21 11.10 4.97 -15.30
C LEU A 21 10.39 3.68 -15.74
N ASN A 22 9.31 3.79 -16.52
CA ASN A 22 8.61 2.64 -17.08
C ASN A 22 9.55 1.77 -17.94
N THR A 23 10.33 2.39 -18.81
CA THR A 23 11.34 1.69 -19.63
C THR A 23 12.35 0.95 -18.76
N LEU A 24 12.86 1.57 -17.68
CA LEU A 24 13.80 0.95 -16.75
C LEU A 24 13.21 -0.32 -16.12
N PHE A 25 11.95 -0.25 -15.67
CA PHE A 25 11.26 -1.38 -15.06
C PHE A 25 11.02 -2.49 -16.08
N ASP A 26 10.55 -2.16 -17.28
CA ASP A 26 10.33 -3.12 -18.36
C ASP A 26 11.62 -3.85 -18.78
N GLU A 27 12.70 -3.10 -18.98
CA GLU A 27 14.01 -3.67 -19.34
C GLU A 27 14.58 -4.56 -18.25
N THR A 28 14.34 -4.23 -16.98
CA THR A 28 14.92 -4.94 -15.84
C THR A 28 14.07 -6.12 -15.39
N ILE A 29 12.75 -5.93 -15.28
CA ILE A 29 11.83 -6.89 -14.66
C ILE A 29 11.18 -7.80 -15.71
N SER A 30 10.71 -7.24 -16.83
CA SER A 30 9.98 -8.01 -17.84
C SER A 30 10.91 -8.74 -18.80
N ASN A 31 12.15 -8.27 -18.99
CA ASN A 31 13.07 -8.81 -19.96
C ASN A 31 13.97 -9.92 -19.38
N LYS A 32 13.50 -11.17 -19.43
CA LYS A 32 14.20 -12.36 -18.90
C LYS A 32 15.59 -12.63 -19.49
N ASN A 33 15.99 -11.92 -20.55
CA ASN A 33 17.20 -12.23 -21.31
C ASN A 33 18.41 -11.32 -21.01
N ASN A 34 18.26 -10.28 -20.18
CA ASN A 34 19.30 -9.25 -20.01
C ASN A 34 20.04 -9.26 -18.66
N LEU A 35 19.65 -10.12 -17.73
CA LEU A 35 20.38 -10.21 -16.46
C LEU A 35 21.56 -11.15 -16.63
N ASN A 36 22.77 -10.59 -16.51
CA ASN A 36 23.99 -11.38 -16.36
C ASN A 36 23.79 -12.45 -15.28
N ASP A 37 24.02 -13.70 -15.61
CA ASP A 37 23.82 -14.94 -14.85
C ASP A 37 24.37 -15.01 -13.42
N LYS A 38 24.64 -13.87 -12.77
CA LYS A 38 25.39 -13.83 -11.50
C LYS A 38 24.67 -13.24 -10.28
N VAL A 39 23.48 -12.66 -10.44
CA VAL A 39 22.87 -11.94 -9.31
C VAL A 39 21.38 -12.21 -9.19
N ASN A 40 20.94 -13.22 -8.64
CA ASN A 40 19.56 -13.61 -8.33
C ASN A 40 18.69 -13.99 -9.54
N ASP A 41 18.24 -15.23 -9.62
CA ASP A 41 17.34 -15.74 -10.66
C ASP A 41 15.95 -15.10 -10.66
N ASN A 42 15.66 -14.20 -9.70
CA ASN A 42 14.39 -13.50 -9.59
C ASN A 42 14.50 -12.08 -10.18
N ASN A 43 13.95 -11.91 -11.39
CA ASN A 43 13.95 -10.64 -12.10
C ASN A 43 13.26 -9.49 -11.33
N THR A 44 12.33 -9.81 -10.45
CA THR A 44 11.54 -8.82 -9.70
C THR A 44 12.27 -8.25 -8.48
N TRP A 45 13.44 -8.76 -8.15
CA TRP A 45 14.23 -8.24 -7.04
C TRP A 45 14.68 -6.79 -7.29
N ILE A 46 14.36 -5.89 -6.35
CA ILE A 46 14.65 -4.43 -6.51
C ILE A 46 16.14 -4.13 -6.70
N GLY A 47 17.03 -4.98 -6.21
CA GLY A 47 18.45 -4.87 -6.43
C GLY A 47 18.87 -4.89 -7.92
N ASN A 48 18.06 -5.52 -8.79
CA ASN A 48 18.31 -5.53 -10.23
C ASN A 48 18.08 -4.14 -10.86
N LEU A 49 17.10 -3.36 -10.36
CA LEU A 49 16.88 -1.97 -10.79
C LEU A 49 18.10 -1.10 -10.46
N LEU A 50 18.65 -1.26 -9.24
CA LEU A 50 19.87 -0.56 -8.84
C LEU A 50 21.07 -0.94 -9.72
N LEU A 51 21.27 -2.23 -10.00
CA LEU A 51 22.34 -2.72 -10.85
C LEU A 51 22.25 -2.19 -12.30
N ASN A 52 21.04 -2.14 -12.87
CA ASN A 52 20.80 -1.57 -14.20
C ASN A 52 21.26 -0.10 -14.27
N LYS A 53 21.12 0.63 -13.17
CA LYS A 53 21.55 2.03 -13.04
C LYS A 53 23.03 2.18 -12.59
N GLY A 54 23.78 1.08 -12.48
CA GLY A 54 25.16 1.11 -12.00
C GLY A 54 25.32 1.38 -10.51
N LEU A 55 24.24 1.23 -9.75
CA LEU A 55 24.25 1.38 -8.29
C LEU A 55 24.50 0.01 -7.62
N PHE A 56 25.09 0.02 -6.43
CA PHE A 56 25.43 -1.22 -5.72
C PHE A 56 24.34 -1.59 -4.72
N PRO A 57 23.59 -2.68 -4.94
CA PRO A 57 22.45 -3.07 -4.09
C PRO A 57 22.79 -3.25 -2.60
N TYR A 58 24.00 -3.71 -2.29
CA TYR A 58 24.43 -3.94 -0.90
C TYR A 58 24.74 -2.67 -0.10
N LYS A 59 24.63 -1.49 -0.72
CA LYS A 59 24.61 -0.21 0.00
C LYS A 59 23.24 0.13 0.56
N TYR A 60 22.22 -0.56 0.09
CA TYR A 60 20.83 -0.39 0.47
C TYR A 60 20.32 -1.70 1.04
N ASP A 61 19.35 -1.64 1.91
CA ASP A 61 18.66 -2.85 2.35
C ASP A 61 17.68 -3.30 1.25
N THR A 62 18.16 -4.17 0.37
CA THR A 62 17.35 -4.78 -0.71
C THR A 62 16.99 -6.23 -0.40
N HIS A 63 17.35 -6.70 0.79
CA HIS A 63 17.17 -8.10 1.13
C HIS A 63 15.69 -8.46 1.15
N ARG A 64 15.32 -9.48 0.34
CA ARG A 64 13.94 -9.98 0.23
C ARG A 64 12.93 -8.90 -0.14
N ALA A 65 13.29 -8.03 -1.08
CA ALA A 65 12.41 -6.99 -1.60
C ALA A 65 12.18 -7.19 -3.10
N PHE A 66 10.91 -7.32 -3.50
CA PHE A 66 10.50 -7.72 -4.85
C PHE A 66 9.36 -6.83 -5.34
N VAL A 67 9.44 -6.43 -6.60
CA VAL A 67 8.35 -5.74 -7.29
C VAL A 67 7.28 -6.78 -7.67
N CYS A 68 6.05 -6.53 -7.29
CA CYS A 68 4.89 -7.36 -7.61
C CYS A 68 4.16 -6.84 -8.85
N GLU A 69 3.98 -5.52 -8.92
CA GLU A 69 3.28 -4.82 -9.99
C GLU A 69 3.89 -3.44 -10.21
N TYR A 70 3.83 -2.94 -11.44
CA TYR A 70 4.25 -1.59 -11.79
C TYR A 70 3.62 -1.13 -13.10
N GLY A 71 3.60 0.18 -13.33
CA GLY A 71 3.14 0.77 -14.60
C GLY A 71 2.89 2.27 -14.52
N GLU A 72 2.56 2.84 -15.65
CA GLU A 72 2.11 4.23 -15.73
C GLU A 72 0.64 4.31 -15.28
N GLU A 73 0.37 5.02 -14.19
CA GLU A 73 -0.99 5.36 -13.76
C GLU A 73 -1.59 6.42 -14.68
N ASN A 74 -0.75 7.39 -15.08
CA ASN A 74 -1.03 8.42 -16.06
C ASN A 74 0.28 9.04 -16.58
N ASP A 75 0.21 10.02 -17.48
CA ASP A 75 1.37 10.68 -18.10
C ASP A 75 2.40 11.25 -17.11
N THR A 76 2.04 11.52 -15.86
CA THR A 76 2.88 12.17 -14.86
C THR A 76 3.01 11.37 -13.55
N THR A 77 2.46 10.18 -13.51
CA THR A 77 2.46 9.34 -12.30
C THR A 77 2.77 7.89 -12.65
N PHE A 78 3.74 7.32 -11.98
CA PHE A 78 4.12 5.92 -12.06
C PHE A 78 3.72 5.18 -10.78
N TYR A 79 3.23 3.97 -10.92
CA TYR A 79 2.78 3.12 -9.82
C TYR A 79 3.72 1.95 -9.63
N VAL A 80 4.00 1.59 -8.37
CA VAL A 80 4.75 0.38 -7.99
C VAL A 80 4.09 -0.26 -6.78
N LEU A 81 3.86 -1.57 -6.87
CA LEU A 81 3.55 -2.43 -5.74
C LEU A 81 4.74 -3.33 -5.47
N MET A 82 5.21 -3.39 -4.25
CA MET A 82 6.31 -4.27 -3.86
C MET A 82 6.04 -4.97 -2.53
N GLU A 83 6.66 -6.12 -2.37
CA GLU A 83 6.73 -6.87 -1.12
C GLU A 83 8.17 -6.94 -0.63
N SER A 84 8.36 -6.77 0.67
CA SER A 84 9.67 -6.83 1.30
C SER A 84 9.61 -7.46 2.68
N ALA A 85 10.77 -7.83 3.23
CA ALA A 85 10.85 -8.30 4.60
C ALA A 85 10.93 -7.10 5.55
N TRP A 86 10.00 -7.03 6.50
CA TRP A 86 9.97 -6.18 7.69
C TRP A 86 9.56 -4.72 7.50
N ASP A 87 10.07 -4.03 6.47
CA ASP A 87 9.83 -2.60 6.24
C ASP A 87 9.79 -2.25 4.74
N GLU A 88 9.46 -1.01 4.40
CA GLU A 88 9.13 -0.54 3.04
C GLU A 88 10.31 -0.42 2.07
N LYS A 89 11.56 -0.55 2.52
CA LYS A 89 12.79 -0.43 1.69
C LYS A 89 12.86 0.83 0.81
N MET A 90 12.26 1.92 1.26
CA MET A 90 12.16 3.14 0.45
C MET A 90 13.50 3.80 0.13
N GLU A 91 14.54 3.61 0.97
CA GLU A 91 15.89 4.13 0.66
C GLU A 91 16.43 3.56 -0.67
N ALA A 92 16.18 2.27 -0.93
CA ALA A 92 16.58 1.63 -2.18
C ALA A 92 15.76 2.15 -3.36
N MET A 93 14.44 2.28 -3.19
CA MET A 93 13.54 2.77 -4.23
C MET A 93 13.79 4.25 -4.55
N ASP A 94 14.03 5.09 -3.55
CA ASP A 94 14.43 6.49 -3.73
C ASP A 94 15.70 6.61 -4.60
N ALA A 95 16.70 5.76 -4.35
CA ALA A 95 17.92 5.75 -5.16
C ALA A 95 17.64 5.35 -6.63
N VAL A 96 16.68 4.45 -6.87
CA VAL A 96 16.22 4.12 -8.24
C VAL A 96 15.56 5.33 -8.88
N PHE A 97 14.61 5.98 -8.21
CA PHE A 97 13.89 7.15 -8.73
C PHE A 97 14.85 8.33 -8.99
N ASP A 98 15.71 8.65 -8.04
CA ASP A 98 16.74 9.70 -8.17
C ASP A 98 17.72 9.44 -9.33
N SER A 99 17.97 8.19 -9.67
CA SER A 99 18.83 7.82 -10.80
C SER A 99 18.20 8.09 -12.16
N VAL A 100 16.87 8.21 -12.20
CA VAL A 100 16.11 8.59 -13.40
C VAL A 100 15.95 10.10 -13.46
N ASP A 101 15.39 10.68 -12.40
CA ASP A 101 15.25 12.14 -12.27
C ASP A 101 15.09 12.50 -10.78
N LYS A 102 15.98 13.36 -10.28
CA LYS A 102 15.99 13.84 -8.88
C LYS A 102 14.78 14.70 -8.49
N ASN A 103 13.99 15.14 -9.46
CA ASN A 103 12.78 15.91 -9.22
C ASN A 103 11.55 15.02 -9.05
N MET A 104 11.68 13.71 -9.23
CA MET A 104 10.58 12.78 -8.97
C MET A 104 10.20 12.80 -7.49
N LYS A 105 8.90 12.70 -7.23
CA LYS A 105 8.33 12.75 -5.89
C LYS A 105 7.61 11.45 -5.58
N PRO A 106 8.22 10.54 -4.82
CA PRO A 106 7.55 9.32 -4.37
C PRO A 106 6.65 9.59 -3.17
N TYR A 107 5.43 9.07 -3.25
CA TYR A 107 4.45 8.95 -2.18
C TYR A 107 4.24 7.48 -1.93
N TYR A 108 4.31 7.02 -0.70
CA TYR A 108 4.14 5.62 -0.39
C TYR A 108 3.23 5.38 0.82
N PHE A 109 2.63 4.22 0.81
CA PHE A 109 2.00 3.59 1.95
C PHE A 109 2.58 2.19 2.12
N ALA A 110 2.97 1.84 3.33
CA ALA A 110 3.48 0.53 3.66
C ALA A 110 2.72 -0.07 4.83
N GLU A 111 2.39 -1.37 4.70
CA GLU A 111 1.69 -2.13 5.71
C GLU A 111 2.38 -3.46 6.03
N GLU A 112 2.36 -3.82 7.29
CA GLU A 112 2.69 -5.15 7.79
C GLU A 112 1.72 -5.45 8.94
N CYS A 113 0.68 -6.19 8.63
CA CYS A 113 -0.49 -6.37 9.50
C CYS A 113 -0.15 -7.07 10.82
N ALA A 114 0.80 -8.04 10.83
CA ALA A 114 1.14 -8.79 12.04
C ALA A 114 1.92 -7.94 13.07
N MET A 115 2.53 -6.84 12.63
CA MET A 115 3.26 -5.89 13.47
C MET A 115 2.47 -4.60 13.71
N GLU A 116 1.25 -4.50 13.22
CA GLU A 116 0.45 -3.26 13.25
C GLU A 116 1.24 -2.07 12.65
N TYR A 117 2.00 -2.34 11.57
CA TYR A 117 2.83 -1.35 10.91
C TYR A 117 2.08 -0.74 9.73
N TYR A 118 1.65 0.51 9.88
CA TYR A 118 0.94 1.27 8.86
C TYR A 118 1.58 2.65 8.75
N VAL A 119 2.38 2.89 7.72
CA VAL A 119 3.14 4.14 7.56
C VAL A 119 2.97 4.72 6.17
N SER A 120 3.05 6.05 6.07
CA SER A 120 3.02 6.76 4.79
C SER A 120 3.79 8.07 4.90
N ASN A 121 4.47 8.47 3.83
CA ASN A 121 5.06 9.81 3.71
C ASN A 121 4.11 10.84 3.08
N ASP A 122 2.91 10.44 2.68
CA ASP A 122 1.90 11.33 2.08
C ASP A 122 1.19 12.14 3.16
N ILE A 123 1.83 13.23 3.60
CA ILE A 123 1.33 14.10 4.68
C ILE A 123 0.06 14.84 4.26
N GLU A 124 -0.06 15.15 2.97
CA GLU A 124 -1.18 15.94 2.42
C GLU A 124 -2.39 15.07 2.04
N ASN A 125 -2.32 13.76 2.24
CA ASN A 125 -3.38 12.80 1.87
C ASN A 125 -3.72 12.86 0.36
N LYS A 126 -2.71 12.98 -0.49
CA LYS A 126 -2.89 13.07 -1.93
C LYS A 126 -3.29 11.73 -2.55
N TYR A 127 -2.68 10.65 -2.10
CA TYR A 127 -2.91 9.27 -2.53
C TYR A 127 -3.43 8.39 -1.40
N PHE A 128 -2.96 8.64 -0.17
CA PHE A 128 -3.24 7.83 1.00
C PHE A 128 -3.83 8.70 2.11
N GLY A 129 -4.95 8.27 2.68
CA GLY A 129 -5.64 9.00 3.74
C GLY A 129 -4.93 8.99 5.10
N ASP A 130 -5.66 9.35 6.15
CA ASP A 130 -5.20 9.28 7.54
C ASP A 130 -5.39 7.88 8.14
N TYR A 131 -6.27 7.08 7.53
CA TYR A 131 -6.67 5.75 7.99
C TYR A 131 -6.66 4.77 6.83
N TYR A 132 -6.20 3.56 7.11
CA TYR A 132 -6.34 2.38 6.28
C TYR A 132 -7.45 1.51 6.85
N VAL A 133 -8.32 1.01 5.99
CA VAL A 133 -9.42 0.14 6.36
C VAL A 133 -9.31 -1.13 5.55
N ASP A 134 -9.27 -2.25 6.23
CA ASP A 134 -9.37 -3.56 5.62
C ASP A 134 -10.65 -4.26 6.07
N TRP A 135 -11.20 -5.08 5.21
CA TRP A 135 -12.32 -5.94 5.58
C TRP A 135 -12.28 -7.24 4.78
N PHE A 136 -12.76 -8.30 5.38
CA PHE A 136 -12.84 -9.59 4.73
C PHE A 136 -14.05 -10.39 5.22
N GLU A 137 -14.49 -11.29 4.36
CA GLU A 137 -15.61 -12.19 4.62
C GLU A 137 -15.09 -13.39 5.42
N GLU A 138 -15.44 -13.47 6.69
CA GLU A 138 -15.17 -14.67 7.52
C GLU A 138 -16.19 -15.77 7.26
N ASP A 139 -17.45 -15.39 7.00
CA ASP A 139 -18.54 -16.28 6.62
C ASP A 139 -19.40 -15.62 5.54
N TYR A 140 -19.24 -16.07 4.29
CA TYR A 140 -19.95 -15.51 3.13
C TYR A 140 -21.46 -15.64 3.24
N ASP A 141 -21.96 -16.83 3.62
CA ASP A 141 -23.40 -17.09 3.68
C ASP A 141 -24.06 -16.24 4.77
N LEU A 142 -23.38 -16.07 5.90
CA LEU A 142 -23.82 -15.19 6.97
C LEU A 142 -23.75 -13.72 6.54
N ALA A 143 -22.68 -13.29 5.88
CA ALA A 143 -22.53 -11.91 5.39
C ALA A 143 -23.60 -11.53 4.36
N VAL A 144 -24.00 -12.46 3.50
CA VAL A 144 -25.10 -12.27 2.55
C VAL A 144 -26.45 -12.24 3.27
N SER A 145 -26.72 -13.23 4.14
CA SER A 145 -28.02 -13.36 4.81
C SER A 145 -28.29 -12.26 5.84
N SER A 146 -27.27 -11.74 6.49
CA SER A 146 -27.36 -10.59 7.38
C SER A 146 -27.53 -9.25 6.63
N GLY A 147 -27.19 -9.23 5.32
CA GLY A 147 -27.14 -8.02 4.50
C GLY A 147 -25.90 -7.15 4.69
N GLU A 148 -24.98 -7.56 5.56
CA GLU A 148 -23.78 -6.78 5.89
C GLU A 148 -22.77 -6.75 4.75
N LEU A 149 -22.67 -7.80 3.91
CA LEU A 149 -21.82 -7.79 2.74
C LEU A 149 -22.14 -6.61 1.80
N LYS A 150 -23.42 -6.45 1.47
CA LYS A 150 -23.86 -5.33 0.64
C LYS A 150 -23.58 -3.99 1.33
N ARG A 151 -23.84 -3.90 2.61
CA ARG A 151 -23.68 -2.70 3.40
C ARG A 151 -22.21 -2.27 3.54
N CYS A 152 -21.29 -3.22 3.77
CA CYS A 152 -19.85 -2.92 3.77
C CYS A 152 -19.40 -2.44 2.41
N ARG A 153 -19.79 -3.10 1.31
CA ARG A 153 -19.45 -2.66 -0.05
C ARG A 153 -19.97 -1.26 -0.38
N GLU A 154 -21.17 -0.90 0.08
CA GLU A 154 -21.76 0.43 -0.17
C GLU A 154 -21.15 1.55 0.70
N LEU A 155 -20.74 1.25 1.93
CA LEU A 155 -20.31 2.27 2.89
C LEU A 155 -18.79 2.36 3.06
N VAL A 156 -18.11 1.23 2.97
CA VAL A 156 -16.64 1.14 3.04
C VAL A 156 -16.06 1.01 1.64
N GLY A 157 -16.79 0.38 0.70
CA GLY A 157 -16.36 0.22 -0.70
C GLY A 157 -15.16 -0.70 -0.83
N ASP A 158 -14.55 -0.63 -2.00
CA ASP A 158 -13.27 -1.27 -2.26
C ASP A 158 -12.09 -0.33 -1.94
N GLU A 159 -12.41 0.92 -1.53
CA GLU A 159 -11.41 1.88 -1.10
C GLU A 159 -10.89 1.52 0.27
N THR A 160 -9.58 1.61 0.41
CA THR A 160 -8.87 1.24 1.63
C THR A 160 -8.39 2.45 2.42
N PHE A 161 -8.42 3.65 1.81
CA PHE A 161 -7.88 4.87 2.42
C PHE A 161 -8.95 5.93 2.67
N TYR A 162 -8.92 6.53 3.87
CA TYR A 162 -9.90 7.52 4.29
C TYR A 162 -9.24 8.69 5.01
N THR A 163 -9.75 9.90 4.75
CA THR A 163 -9.57 11.01 5.69
C THR A 163 -10.41 10.77 6.95
N ALA A 164 -10.03 11.39 8.06
CA ALA A 164 -10.80 11.29 9.31
C ALA A 164 -12.28 11.66 9.16
N LYS A 165 -12.58 12.61 8.26
CA LYS A 165 -13.95 13.07 8.00
C LYS A 165 -14.77 12.03 7.24
N GLU A 166 -14.20 11.44 6.21
CA GLU A 166 -14.83 10.40 5.39
C GLU A 166 -15.09 9.16 6.22
N LEU A 167 -14.05 8.65 6.90
CA LEU A 167 -14.16 7.50 7.77
C LEU A 167 -15.26 7.68 8.81
N ARG A 168 -15.28 8.83 9.51
CA ARG A 168 -16.35 9.13 10.48
C ARG A 168 -17.73 9.05 9.85
N SER A 169 -17.88 9.58 8.63
CA SER A 169 -19.18 9.56 7.93
C SER A 169 -19.63 8.13 7.59
N SER A 170 -18.70 7.28 7.13
CA SER A 170 -18.97 5.89 6.78
C SER A 170 -19.30 5.06 8.03
N LEU A 171 -18.49 5.16 9.08
CA LEU A 171 -18.74 4.43 10.33
C LEU A 171 -20.02 4.86 11.04
N ALA A 172 -20.33 6.16 11.04
CA ALA A 172 -21.58 6.67 11.61
C ALA A 172 -22.81 6.08 10.93
N LYS A 173 -22.75 5.84 9.61
CA LYS A 173 -23.81 5.15 8.86
C LYS A 173 -23.81 3.66 9.14
N LEU A 174 -22.64 3.04 9.18
CA LEU A 174 -22.48 1.60 9.43
C LEU A 174 -23.05 1.22 10.81
N LEU A 175 -22.74 1.99 11.84
CA LEU A 175 -23.17 1.74 13.22
C LEU A 175 -24.49 2.41 13.60
N HIS A 176 -25.15 3.12 12.66
CA HIS A 176 -26.35 3.93 12.94
C HIS A 176 -26.16 4.94 14.10
N ASP A 177 -24.95 5.48 14.23
CA ASP A 177 -24.57 6.37 15.32
C ASP A 177 -23.98 7.71 14.81
N PRO A 178 -24.84 8.65 14.40
CA PRO A 178 -24.40 9.90 13.76
C PRO A 178 -23.77 10.91 14.74
N PHE A 179 -23.89 10.72 16.04
CA PHE A 179 -23.49 11.70 17.06
C PHE A 179 -22.14 11.38 17.70
N THR A 180 -21.68 10.14 17.63
CA THR A 180 -20.45 9.71 18.26
C THR A 180 -19.21 10.21 17.52
N LYS A 181 -18.13 10.51 18.25
CA LYS A 181 -16.83 10.90 17.69
C LYS A 181 -16.14 9.72 17.03
N LEU A 182 -15.26 10.01 16.06
CA LEU A 182 -14.54 9.00 15.28
C LEU A 182 -13.81 7.99 16.18
N ASP A 183 -13.03 8.45 17.17
CA ASP A 183 -12.26 7.56 18.04
C ASP A 183 -13.14 6.51 18.74
N LYS A 184 -14.35 6.92 19.15
CA LYS A 184 -15.31 6.02 19.79
C LYS A 184 -16.01 5.08 18.80
N LEU A 185 -16.21 5.51 17.56
CA LEU A 185 -16.72 4.62 16.51
C LEU A 185 -15.68 3.56 16.15
N ILE A 186 -14.40 3.93 16.07
CA ILE A 186 -13.29 2.98 15.84
C ILE A 186 -13.19 1.98 16.99
N GLU A 187 -13.25 2.45 18.23
CA GLU A 187 -13.24 1.60 19.44
C GLU A 187 -14.34 0.53 19.38
N LYS A 188 -15.57 0.93 19.04
CA LYS A 188 -16.71 0.00 18.89
C LYS A 188 -16.51 -1.08 17.83
N ILE A 189 -15.83 -0.75 16.72
CA ILE A 189 -15.48 -1.71 15.69
C ILE A 189 -14.38 -2.65 16.19
N ASN A 190 -13.28 -2.09 16.68
CA ASN A 190 -12.10 -2.86 17.08
C ASN A 190 -12.35 -3.76 18.29
N ASP A 191 -13.19 -3.33 19.24
CA ASP A 191 -13.61 -4.11 20.40
C ASP A 191 -14.64 -5.20 20.04
N ARG A 192 -15.11 -5.24 18.80
CA ARG A 192 -16.12 -6.21 18.30
C ARG A 192 -17.43 -6.22 19.09
N GLU A 193 -17.72 -5.16 19.86
CA GLU A 193 -18.94 -5.09 20.67
C GLU A 193 -20.19 -4.91 19.80
N GLU A 194 -20.13 -3.99 18.82
CA GLU A 194 -21.26 -3.67 17.96
C GLU A 194 -21.11 -4.28 16.55
N TYR A 195 -19.87 -4.55 16.10
CA TYR A 195 -19.58 -5.15 14.81
C TYR A 195 -18.89 -6.51 15.01
N ASN A 196 -19.68 -7.53 15.29
CA ASN A 196 -19.17 -8.86 15.61
C ASN A 196 -19.23 -9.78 14.36
N PRO A 197 -18.07 -10.31 13.90
CA PRO A 197 -18.01 -11.21 12.74
C PRO A 197 -18.89 -12.45 12.86
N GLU A 198 -19.07 -12.99 14.07
CA GLU A 198 -19.95 -14.16 14.32
C GLU A 198 -21.44 -13.85 14.03
N LYS A 199 -21.82 -12.57 13.99
CA LYS A 199 -23.18 -12.12 13.68
C LYS A 199 -23.30 -11.52 12.28
N THR A 200 -22.23 -10.91 11.78
CA THR A 200 -22.23 -10.20 10.52
C THR A 200 -21.63 -11.01 9.37
N GLY A 201 -20.79 -12.00 9.66
CA GLY A 201 -19.97 -12.72 8.69
C GLY A 201 -18.78 -11.92 8.13
N ILE A 202 -18.55 -10.70 8.65
CA ILE A 202 -17.51 -9.77 8.17
C ILE A 202 -16.62 -9.33 9.31
N SER A 203 -15.32 -9.34 9.08
CA SER A 203 -14.31 -8.71 9.90
C SER A 203 -13.91 -7.37 9.28
N LEU A 204 -13.82 -6.33 10.11
CA LEU A 204 -13.45 -4.98 9.70
C LEU A 204 -12.31 -4.49 10.60
N GLY A 205 -11.16 -4.17 10.00
CA GLY A 205 -10.02 -3.57 10.65
C GLY A 205 -9.90 -2.09 10.30
N ILE A 206 -9.59 -1.25 11.28
CA ILE A 206 -9.39 0.19 11.08
C ILE A 206 -8.07 0.59 11.71
N HIS A 207 -7.14 1.03 10.87
CA HIS A 207 -5.78 1.32 11.25
C HIS A 207 -5.43 2.78 10.99
N LYS A 208 -4.89 3.44 11.99
CA LYS A 208 -4.41 4.81 11.82
C LYS A 208 -3.04 4.80 11.16
N ILE A 209 -2.91 5.51 10.05
CA ILE A 209 -1.64 5.62 9.33
C ILE A 209 -0.71 6.58 10.06
N LYS A 210 0.49 6.12 10.38
CA LYS A 210 1.56 6.94 10.92
C LYS A 210 2.20 7.72 9.77
N LYS A 211 2.04 9.03 9.78
CA LYS A 211 2.71 9.91 8.80
C LYS A 211 4.17 10.12 9.20
N VAL A 212 5.05 9.89 8.25
CA VAL A 212 6.51 10.06 8.41
C VAL A 212 7.03 11.15 7.48
N THR A 213 7.90 12.00 8.00
CA THR A 213 8.64 12.99 7.18
C THR A 213 9.98 12.40 6.78
N LYS A 214 10.36 12.59 5.53
CA LYS A 214 11.75 12.33 5.08
C LYS A 214 12.71 13.28 5.77
#